data_a96506bc3f10e1bf79b4ad4e9ecc07d1
#
_entry.id   a96506bc3f10e1bf79b4ad4e9ecc07d1
#
_cell.length_a   1.000
_cell.length_b   1.000
_cell.length_c   1.000
_cell.angle_alpha   90.00
_cell.angle_beta   90.00
_cell.angle_gamma   90.00
#
_symmetry.space_group_name_H-M   'P 1'
#
loop_
_entity.id
_entity.type
_entity.pdbx_description
1 polymer ?
#
loop_
_entity_poly.entity_id
_entity_poly.type
_entity_poly.pdbx_seq_one_letter_code
_entity_poly.pdbx_strand_id
1 'polypeptide(L)'
;MNNLTIVTKLRFMAAIAPAILLLAAALIVGAFHVFGTAPRDIYENEYAAARAAQGMENALYKMDWGRTQSDASQIVMDQQRGFISEIEIARSHIGTREQAERIEKIANDARPLFDALRAAQPGDDSLEPRLRDLEGTVADLMSLDDAALIAVASGAEPQSRTMIAITIVGLVVIPWICFVVIARLSGGLYTELKEMRRRADALAAREPAPFQDARALDESLSKLGFPKPNPMLAE
;
A
#
# COMPACT_ATOMS: atom_id res chain seq x y z
N MET A 1 -33.81 17.46 -10.93
CA MET A 1 -33.38 16.39 -11.85
C MET A 1 -34.53 15.75 -12.65
N ASN A 2 -35.68 16.41 -12.77
CA ASN A 2 -36.90 15.81 -13.35
C ASN A 2 -37.02 15.88 -14.89
N ASN A 3 -36.07 16.48 -15.59
CA ASN A 3 -36.17 16.71 -17.04
C ASN A 3 -35.19 15.90 -17.90
N LEU A 4 -34.48 14.91 -17.30
CA LEU A 4 -33.59 14.04 -18.04
C LEU A 4 -34.40 12.90 -18.70
N THR A 5 -34.13 12.63 -19.99
CA THR A 5 -34.76 11.50 -20.70
C THR A 5 -34.35 10.18 -20.07
N ILE A 6 -35.20 9.17 -20.18
CA ILE A 6 -34.96 7.81 -19.62
C ILE A 6 -33.62 7.24 -20.10
N VAL A 7 -33.26 7.46 -21.37
CA VAL A 7 -32.00 7.03 -21.97
C VAL A 7 -30.80 7.66 -21.28
N THR A 8 -30.89 8.97 -20.95
CA THR A 8 -29.82 9.68 -20.26
C THR A 8 -29.67 9.17 -18.82
N LYS A 9 -30.79 8.90 -18.12
CA LYS A 9 -30.75 8.30 -16.77
C LYS A 9 -30.11 6.91 -16.78
N LEU A 10 -30.41 6.08 -17.77
CA LEU A 10 -29.85 4.74 -17.94
C LEU A 10 -28.33 4.79 -18.24
N ARG A 11 -27.90 5.68 -19.13
CA ARG A 11 -26.47 5.90 -19.42
C ARG A 11 -25.70 6.40 -18.20
N PHE A 12 -26.31 7.28 -17.42
CA PHE A 12 -25.71 7.82 -16.20
C PHE A 12 -25.54 6.72 -15.14
N MET A 13 -26.53 5.84 -14.97
CA MET A 13 -26.42 4.68 -14.08
C MET A 13 -25.32 3.71 -14.52
N ALA A 14 -25.25 3.40 -15.81
CA ALA A 14 -24.24 2.50 -16.35
C ALA A 14 -22.81 3.05 -16.21
N ALA A 15 -22.63 4.37 -16.16
CA ALA A 15 -21.33 5.01 -16.02
C ALA A 15 -20.92 5.22 -14.55
N ILE A 16 -21.85 5.55 -13.66
CA ILE A 16 -21.56 5.85 -12.25
C ILE A 16 -21.05 4.63 -11.49
N ALA A 17 -21.66 3.48 -11.65
CA ALA A 17 -21.29 2.28 -10.90
C ALA A 17 -19.81 1.86 -11.16
N PRO A 18 -19.35 1.71 -12.41
CA PRO A 18 -17.94 1.40 -12.66
C PRO A 18 -17.01 2.53 -12.24
N ALA A 19 -17.40 3.81 -12.37
CA ALA A 19 -16.59 4.94 -11.94
C ALA A 19 -16.33 4.94 -10.41
N ILE A 20 -17.34 4.65 -9.61
CA ILE A 20 -17.20 4.55 -8.15
C ILE A 20 -16.35 3.33 -7.78
N LEU A 21 -16.52 2.18 -8.45
CA LEU A 21 -15.70 0.99 -8.22
C LEU A 21 -14.22 1.24 -8.56
N LEU A 22 -13.94 1.92 -9.67
CA LEU A 22 -12.58 2.30 -10.05
C LEU A 22 -11.96 3.27 -9.03
N LEU A 23 -12.72 4.24 -8.54
CA LEU A 23 -12.26 5.17 -7.50
C LEU A 23 -11.95 4.42 -6.19
N ALA A 24 -12.81 3.50 -5.78
CA ALA A 24 -12.60 2.67 -4.59
C ALA A 24 -11.36 1.79 -4.73
N ALA A 25 -11.17 1.13 -5.88
CA ALA A 25 -9.98 0.34 -6.17
C ALA A 25 -8.71 1.19 -6.14
N ALA A 26 -8.73 2.38 -6.75
CA ALA A 26 -7.59 3.30 -6.75
C ALA A 26 -7.23 3.77 -5.33
N LEU A 27 -8.23 4.07 -4.48
CA LEU A 27 -8.00 4.44 -3.08
C LEU A 27 -7.41 3.29 -2.26
N ILE A 28 -7.88 2.06 -2.45
CA ILE A 28 -7.36 0.87 -1.77
C ILE A 28 -5.91 0.61 -2.21
N VAL A 29 -5.63 0.61 -3.51
CA VAL A 29 -4.27 0.41 -4.05
C VAL A 29 -3.33 1.52 -3.57
N GLY A 30 -3.78 2.78 -3.59
CA GLY A 30 -3.01 3.92 -3.07
C GLY A 30 -2.69 3.78 -1.58
N ALA A 31 -3.66 3.37 -0.76
CA ALA A 31 -3.45 3.09 0.66
C ALA A 31 -2.43 1.96 0.86
N PHE A 32 -2.56 0.84 0.14
CA PHE A 32 -1.58 -0.26 0.20
C PHE A 32 -0.17 0.18 -0.21
N HIS A 33 -0.05 1.03 -1.21
CA HIS A 33 1.27 1.51 -1.66
C HIS A 33 1.91 2.43 -0.61
N VAL A 34 1.17 3.38 -0.07
CA VAL A 34 1.70 4.34 0.93
C VAL A 34 2.05 3.66 2.26
N PHE A 35 1.21 2.73 2.72
CA PHE A 35 1.40 2.10 4.03
C PHE A 35 2.19 0.78 3.98
N GLY A 36 2.33 0.16 2.82
CA GLY A 36 3.00 -1.13 2.68
C GLY A 36 4.52 -1.05 2.56
N THR A 37 5.06 0.07 2.07
CA THR A 37 6.52 0.23 1.84
C THR A 37 7.22 0.92 3.00
N ALA A 38 6.64 1.98 3.56
CA ALA A 38 7.29 2.78 4.60
C ALA A 38 7.73 2.01 5.86
N PRO A 39 6.93 1.12 6.46
CA PRO A 39 7.37 0.35 7.62
C PRO A 39 8.51 -0.63 7.30
N ARG A 40 8.53 -1.18 6.09
CA ARG A 40 9.53 -2.14 5.67
C ARG A 40 10.91 -1.50 5.52
N ASP A 41 10.98 -0.36 4.84
CA ASP A 41 12.24 0.36 4.62
C ASP A 41 12.86 0.84 5.94
N ILE A 42 12.03 1.31 6.87
CA ILE A 42 12.48 1.73 8.21
C ILE A 42 12.99 0.49 8.99
N TYR A 43 12.23 -0.61 8.98
CA TYR A 43 12.63 -1.83 9.67
C TYR A 43 13.93 -2.42 9.10
N GLU A 44 14.10 -2.46 7.77
CA GLU A 44 15.31 -2.94 7.13
C GLU A 44 16.53 -2.07 7.50
N ASN A 45 16.38 -0.75 7.60
CA ASN A 45 17.42 0.17 8.00
C ASN A 45 17.82 -0.01 9.47
N GLU A 46 16.84 -0.03 10.39
CA GLU A 46 17.12 -0.20 11.83
C GLU A 46 17.69 -1.60 12.12
N TYR A 47 17.23 -2.62 11.40
CA TYR A 47 17.79 -3.97 11.52
C TYR A 47 19.25 -4.04 11.02
N ALA A 48 19.58 -3.32 9.94
CA ALA A 48 20.94 -3.26 9.44
C ALA A 48 21.87 -2.53 10.42
N ALA A 49 21.41 -1.44 11.06
CA ALA A 49 22.15 -0.73 12.10
C ALA A 49 22.41 -1.62 13.32
N ALA A 50 21.38 -2.27 13.85
CA ALA A 50 21.51 -3.19 14.99
C ALA A 50 22.47 -4.36 14.70
N ARG A 51 22.39 -4.93 13.49
CA ARG A 51 23.32 -5.98 13.06
C ARG A 51 24.77 -5.48 12.96
N ALA A 52 24.98 -4.26 12.49
CA ALA A 52 26.30 -3.66 12.43
C ALA A 52 26.87 -3.43 13.85
N ALA A 53 26.05 -2.95 14.80
CA ALA A 53 26.44 -2.79 16.19
C ALA A 53 26.84 -4.15 16.81
N GLN A 54 26.08 -5.20 16.55
CA GLN A 54 26.44 -6.56 16.99
C GLN A 54 27.73 -7.07 16.32
N GLY A 55 27.96 -6.72 15.05
CA GLY A 55 29.22 -7.00 14.34
C GLY A 55 30.42 -6.32 15.00
N MET A 56 30.26 -5.05 15.43
CA MET A 56 31.28 -4.30 16.19
C MET A 56 31.59 -4.98 17.53
N GLU A 57 30.56 -5.36 18.31
CA GLU A 57 30.72 -6.08 19.58
C GLU A 57 31.50 -7.40 19.40
N ASN A 58 31.10 -8.20 18.41
CA ASN A 58 31.79 -9.45 18.09
C ASN A 58 33.27 -9.24 17.71
N ALA A 59 33.58 -8.16 16.98
CA ALA A 59 34.95 -7.84 16.62
C ALA A 59 35.78 -7.44 17.86
N LEU A 60 35.23 -6.63 18.78
CA LEU A 60 35.87 -6.27 20.04
C LEU A 60 36.12 -7.51 20.91
N TYR A 61 35.13 -8.38 21.08
CA TYR A 61 35.27 -9.62 21.82
C TYR A 61 36.42 -10.50 21.27
N LYS A 62 36.49 -10.62 19.93
CA LYS A 62 37.57 -11.38 19.28
C LYS A 62 38.92 -10.71 19.42
N MET A 63 39.01 -9.38 19.44
CA MET A 63 40.24 -8.66 19.70
C MET A 63 40.70 -8.87 21.16
N ASP A 64 39.78 -8.82 22.13
CA ASP A 64 40.09 -9.06 23.53
C ASP A 64 40.60 -10.47 23.77
N TRP A 65 39.90 -11.47 23.21
CA TRP A 65 40.36 -12.85 23.26
C TRP A 65 41.68 -13.03 22.52
N GLY A 66 41.85 -12.44 21.34
CA GLY A 66 43.03 -12.56 20.50
C GLY A 66 44.28 -11.97 21.10
N ARG A 67 44.21 -10.91 21.94
CA ARG A 67 45.37 -10.29 22.57
C ARG A 67 46.17 -11.21 23.48
N THR A 68 45.57 -12.32 23.94
CA THR A 68 46.24 -13.32 24.76
C THR A 68 46.90 -14.43 23.93
N GLN A 69 46.76 -14.41 22.63
CA GLN A 69 47.29 -15.43 21.72
C GLN A 69 48.66 -15.05 21.16
N SER A 70 49.40 -16.04 20.68
CA SER A 70 50.74 -15.82 20.08
C SER A 70 50.71 -15.02 18.77
N ASP A 71 49.56 -15.04 18.06
CA ASP A 71 49.31 -14.31 16.82
C ASP A 71 48.42 -13.07 17.00
N ALA A 72 48.40 -12.48 18.19
CA ALA A 72 47.59 -11.37 18.60
C ALA A 72 47.53 -10.22 17.57
N SER A 73 48.68 -9.81 17.03
CA SER A 73 48.73 -8.71 16.04
C SER A 73 47.96 -8.99 14.78
N GLN A 74 47.98 -10.23 14.26
CA GLN A 74 47.23 -10.62 13.06
C GLN A 74 45.74 -10.64 13.35
N ILE A 75 45.31 -11.21 14.48
CA ILE A 75 43.92 -11.25 14.91
C ILE A 75 43.35 -9.86 15.06
N VAL A 76 44.09 -8.97 15.74
CA VAL A 76 43.70 -7.56 15.93
C VAL A 76 43.52 -6.87 14.57
N MET A 77 44.46 -7.03 13.62
CA MET A 77 44.35 -6.41 12.30
C MET A 77 43.13 -6.88 11.51
N ASP A 78 42.83 -8.19 11.56
CA ASP A 78 41.70 -8.74 10.82
C ASP A 78 40.36 -8.30 11.44
N GLN A 79 40.27 -8.30 12.78
CA GLN A 79 39.07 -7.82 13.47
C GLN A 79 38.90 -6.28 13.35
N GLN A 80 39.97 -5.51 13.31
CA GLN A 80 39.93 -4.07 13.06
C GLN A 80 39.30 -3.74 11.72
N ARG A 81 39.62 -4.49 10.65
CA ARG A 81 39.00 -4.28 9.34
C ARG A 81 37.51 -4.56 9.38
N GLY A 82 37.12 -5.66 10.05
CA GLY A 82 35.72 -6.01 10.28
C GLY A 82 34.97 -4.89 11.02
N PHE A 83 35.54 -4.43 12.14
CA PHE A 83 34.96 -3.38 12.96
C PHE A 83 34.77 -2.05 12.20
N ILE A 84 35.75 -1.62 11.39
CA ILE A 84 35.65 -0.42 10.55
C ILE A 84 34.54 -0.61 9.50
N SER A 85 34.42 -1.79 8.88
CA SER A 85 33.36 -2.09 7.94
C SER A 85 31.97 -1.99 8.58
N GLU A 86 31.82 -2.47 9.81
CA GLU A 86 30.55 -2.37 10.54
C GLU A 86 30.22 -0.92 10.93
N ILE A 87 31.21 -0.08 11.26
CA ILE A 87 31.02 1.37 11.46
C ILE A 87 30.45 2.02 10.19
N GLU A 88 30.98 1.71 9.00
CA GLU A 88 30.49 2.28 7.74
C GLU A 88 29.08 1.81 7.43
N ILE A 89 28.75 0.54 7.72
CA ILE A 89 27.39 0.02 7.60
C ILE A 89 26.45 0.77 8.55
N ALA A 90 26.83 0.92 9.84
CA ALA A 90 26.03 1.67 10.81
C ALA A 90 25.81 3.13 10.37
N ARG A 91 26.86 3.80 9.86
CA ARG A 91 26.77 5.17 9.33
C ARG A 91 25.79 5.31 8.18
N SER A 92 25.71 4.32 7.32
CA SER A 92 24.79 4.35 6.17
C SER A 92 23.32 4.14 6.56
N HIS A 93 23.04 3.70 7.79
CA HIS A 93 21.71 3.36 8.30
C HIS A 93 21.32 4.17 9.55
N ILE A 94 21.88 5.36 9.73
CA ILE A 94 21.55 6.24 10.86
C ILE A 94 20.10 6.68 10.79
N GLY A 95 19.29 6.32 11.78
CA GLY A 95 17.90 6.74 11.92
C GLY A 95 17.72 7.99 12.80
N THR A 96 18.64 8.18 13.79
CA THR A 96 18.54 9.27 14.77
C THR A 96 19.84 10.02 14.95
N ARG A 97 19.74 11.28 15.45
CA ARG A 97 20.93 12.07 15.77
C ARG A 97 21.75 11.44 16.89
N GLU A 98 21.10 10.79 17.85
CA GLU A 98 21.79 10.16 18.97
C GLU A 98 22.62 8.95 18.52
N GLN A 99 22.09 8.13 17.60
CA GLN A 99 22.85 7.06 16.93
C GLN A 99 24.08 7.64 16.21
N ALA A 100 23.91 8.75 15.45
CA ALA A 100 25.02 9.39 14.76
C ALA A 100 26.12 9.82 15.71
N GLU A 101 25.78 10.48 16.83
CA GLU A 101 26.73 10.94 17.85
C GLU A 101 27.45 9.74 18.50
N ARG A 102 26.78 8.62 18.76
CA ARG A 102 27.38 7.40 19.30
C ARG A 102 28.33 6.72 18.31
N ILE A 103 27.94 6.59 17.04
CA ILE A 103 28.79 6.00 15.99
C ILE A 103 30.07 6.83 15.81
N GLU A 104 29.97 8.17 15.79
CA GLU A 104 31.15 9.02 15.68
C GLU A 104 32.06 8.91 16.91
N LYS A 105 31.49 8.79 18.12
CA LYS A 105 32.26 8.53 19.32
C LYS A 105 33.01 7.20 19.22
N ILE A 106 32.32 6.12 18.83
CA ILE A 106 32.91 4.80 18.63
C ILE A 106 34.06 4.87 17.62
N ALA A 107 33.87 5.55 16.48
CA ALA A 107 34.91 5.68 15.45
C ALA A 107 36.13 6.44 15.92
N ASN A 108 35.95 7.49 16.73
CA ASN A 108 37.01 8.29 17.28
C ASN A 108 37.78 7.56 18.37
N ASP A 109 37.12 6.81 19.24
CA ASP A 109 37.72 6.09 20.35
C ASP A 109 38.43 4.81 19.88
N ALA A 110 37.89 4.13 18.85
CA ALA A 110 38.41 2.89 18.30
C ALA A 110 39.80 3.08 17.64
N ARG A 111 40.01 4.15 16.86
CA ARG A 111 41.25 4.33 16.11
C ARG A 111 42.50 4.34 17.02
N PRO A 112 42.61 5.18 18.06
CA PRO A 112 43.79 5.19 18.94
C PRO A 112 43.91 3.91 19.79
N LEU A 113 42.78 3.23 20.08
CA LEU A 113 42.81 1.95 20.77
C LEU A 113 43.42 0.84 19.89
N PHE A 114 43.00 0.77 18.61
CA PHE A 114 43.53 -0.24 17.68
C PHE A 114 45.03 -0.01 17.38
N ASP A 115 45.49 1.26 17.31
CA ASP A 115 46.90 1.54 17.16
C ASP A 115 47.70 1.10 18.40
N ALA A 116 47.16 1.31 19.61
CA ALA A 116 47.74 0.84 20.84
C ALA A 116 47.75 -0.69 20.95
N LEU A 117 46.66 -1.37 20.60
CA LEU A 117 46.56 -2.84 20.60
C LEU A 117 47.57 -3.50 19.66
N ARG A 118 47.84 -2.90 18.50
CA ARG A 118 48.86 -3.39 17.56
C ARG A 118 50.30 -3.24 18.08
N ALA A 119 50.54 -2.21 18.87
CA ALA A 119 51.85 -1.96 19.46
C ALA A 119 52.09 -2.69 20.79
N ALA A 120 51.03 -3.18 21.42
CA ALA A 120 51.08 -3.86 22.71
C ALA A 120 51.73 -5.24 22.62
N GLN A 121 52.35 -5.67 23.72
CA GLN A 121 52.80 -7.04 23.86
C GLN A 121 51.65 -7.99 24.21
N PRO A 122 51.72 -9.27 23.81
CA PRO A 122 50.71 -10.23 24.22
C PRO A 122 50.52 -10.29 25.74
N GLY A 123 49.26 -10.12 26.22
CA GLY A 123 48.93 -10.12 27.63
C GLY A 123 49.14 -8.78 28.35
N ASP A 124 49.31 -7.67 27.63
CA ASP A 124 49.33 -6.31 28.21
C ASP A 124 47.93 -5.89 28.65
N ASP A 125 47.66 -5.88 29.96
CA ASP A 125 46.35 -5.55 30.54
C ASP A 125 46.12 -4.03 30.66
N SER A 126 47.08 -3.20 30.29
CA SER A 126 46.96 -1.73 30.39
C SER A 126 45.88 -1.15 29.48
N LEU A 127 45.53 -1.86 28.41
CA LEU A 127 44.51 -1.46 27.41
C LEU A 127 43.11 -1.99 27.74
N GLU A 128 42.97 -2.92 28.69
CA GLU A 128 41.68 -3.50 29.07
C GLU A 128 40.63 -2.45 29.49
N PRO A 129 40.94 -1.41 30.30
CA PRO A 129 39.94 -0.40 30.64
C PRO A 129 39.41 0.36 29.42
N ARG A 130 40.26 0.64 28.44
CA ARG A 130 39.89 1.35 27.21
C ARG A 130 39.03 0.47 26.27
N LEU A 131 39.33 -0.84 26.23
CA LEU A 131 38.56 -1.81 25.47
C LEU A 131 37.17 -1.92 26.06
N ARG A 132 37.05 -2.04 27.39
CA ARG A 132 35.75 -2.08 28.09
C ARG A 132 34.94 -0.80 27.93
N ASP A 133 35.59 0.37 27.90
CA ASP A 133 34.89 1.63 27.66
C ASP A 133 34.30 1.70 26.23
N LEU A 134 35.06 1.22 25.24
CA LEU A 134 34.59 1.11 23.87
C LEU A 134 33.45 0.06 23.75
N GLU A 135 33.56 -1.11 24.39
CA GLU A 135 32.49 -2.11 24.48
C GLU A 135 31.21 -1.51 25.09
N GLY A 136 31.35 -0.74 26.18
CA GLY A 136 30.23 -0.04 26.80
C GLY A 136 29.57 0.94 25.84
N THR A 137 30.35 1.67 25.05
CA THR A 137 29.81 2.61 24.06
C THR A 137 29.07 1.88 22.92
N VAL A 138 29.58 0.71 22.49
CA VAL A 138 28.90 -0.16 21.49
C VAL A 138 27.60 -0.75 22.08
N ALA A 139 27.64 -1.20 23.35
CA ALA A 139 26.43 -1.69 24.02
C ALA A 139 25.34 -0.60 24.17
N ASP A 140 25.76 0.65 24.46
CA ASP A 140 24.83 1.79 24.43
C ASP A 140 24.20 1.99 23.06
N LEU A 141 24.96 1.88 21.97
CA LEU A 141 24.45 1.96 20.59
C LEU A 141 23.44 0.84 20.34
N MET A 142 23.77 -0.41 20.72
CA MET A 142 22.84 -1.55 20.58
C MET A 142 21.52 -1.30 21.31
N SER A 143 21.58 -0.71 22.52
CA SER A 143 20.36 -0.40 23.28
C SER A 143 19.49 0.66 22.60
N LEU A 144 20.10 1.63 21.90
CA LEU A 144 19.37 2.63 21.09
C LEU A 144 18.72 1.98 19.87
N ASP A 145 19.45 1.07 19.19
CA ASP A 145 18.95 0.37 18.02
C ASP A 145 17.80 -0.58 18.41
N ASP A 146 17.90 -1.30 19.52
CA ASP A 146 16.82 -2.12 20.05
C ASP A 146 15.58 -1.29 20.42
N ALA A 147 15.78 -0.13 21.06
CA ALA A 147 14.68 0.77 21.37
C ALA A 147 14.01 1.31 20.09
N ALA A 148 14.79 1.62 19.05
CA ALA A 148 14.27 2.04 17.76
C ALA A 148 13.48 0.91 17.06
N LEU A 149 13.98 -0.32 17.06
CA LEU A 149 13.27 -1.50 16.53
C LEU A 149 11.95 -1.75 17.26
N ILE A 150 11.95 -1.65 18.61
CA ILE A 150 10.71 -1.78 19.41
C ILE A 150 9.73 -0.65 19.07
N ALA A 151 10.20 0.58 18.91
CA ALA A 151 9.37 1.72 18.54
C ALA A 151 8.73 1.52 17.16
N VAL A 152 9.49 1.04 16.17
CA VAL A 152 9.00 0.71 14.83
C VAL A 152 7.97 -0.43 14.90
N ALA A 153 8.27 -1.50 15.63
CA ALA A 153 7.37 -2.63 15.80
C ALA A 153 6.06 -2.24 16.51
N SER A 154 6.14 -1.43 17.57
CA SER A 154 4.96 -0.93 18.28
C SER A 154 4.15 0.10 17.49
N GLY A 155 4.82 0.92 16.67
CA GLY A 155 4.19 1.88 15.75
C GLY A 155 3.47 1.21 14.57
N ALA A 156 3.90 0.02 14.16
CA ALA A 156 3.25 -0.74 13.08
C ALA A 156 1.87 -1.29 13.48
N GLU A 157 1.61 -1.56 14.76
CA GLU A 157 0.33 -2.10 15.24
C GLU A 157 -0.86 -1.14 15.02
N PRO A 158 -0.81 0.16 15.43
CA PRO A 158 -1.90 1.10 15.18
C PRO A 158 -2.06 1.41 13.68
N GLN A 159 -0.97 1.40 12.90
CA GLN A 159 -1.04 1.56 11.45
C GLN A 159 -1.76 0.39 10.78
N SER A 160 -1.47 -0.84 11.21
CA SER A 160 -2.16 -2.05 10.75
C SER A 160 -3.66 -2.00 11.05
N ARG A 161 -4.06 -1.57 12.24
CA ARG A 161 -5.48 -1.40 12.61
C ARG A 161 -6.18 -0.34 11.74
N THR A 162 -5.51 0.77 11.48
CA THR A 162 -6.02 1.83 10.61
C THR A 162 -6.19 1.34 9.17
N MET A 163 -5.23 0.58 8.65
CA MET A 163 -5.30 -0.06 7.34
C MET A 163 -6.49 -1.03 7.24
N ILE A 164 -6.67 -1.88 8.24
CA ILE A 164 -7.80 -2.81 8.30
C ILE A 164 -9.13 -2.02 8.28
N ALA A 165 -9.23 -0.95 9.08
CA ALA A 165 -10.41 -0.11 9.12
C ALA A 165 -10.71 0.57 7.76
N ILE A 166 -9.70 1.15 7.10
CA ILE A 166 -9.84 1.76 5.76
C ILE A 166 -10.25 0.70 4.73
N THR A 167 -9.66 -0.49 4.79
CA THR A 167 -9.98 -1.59 3.88
C THR A 167 -11.43 -2.05 4.08
N ILE A 168 -11.88 -2.23 5.33
CA ILE A 168 -13.26 -2.62 5.64
C ILE A 168 -14.24 -1.53 5.17
N VAL A 169 -13.96 -0.26 5.45
CA VAL A 169 -14.78 0.86 4.99
C VAL A 169 -14.85 0.88 3.46
N GLY A 170 -13.72 0.75 2.77
CA GLY A 170 -13.69 0.70 1.30
C GLY A 170 -14.48 -0.47 0.73
N LEU A 171 -14.34 -1.66 1.32
CA LEU A 171 -14.90 -2.91 0.80
C LEU A 171 -16.39 -3.08 1.12
N VAL A 172 -16.88 -2.47 2.20
CA VAL A 172 -18.27 -2.62 2.68
C VAL A 172 -19.09 -1.37 2.39
N VAL A 173 -18.60 -0.19 2.79
CA VAL A 173 -19.38 1.06 2.75
C VAL A 173 -19.57 1.54 1.30
N ILE A 174 -18.52 1.45 0.47
CA ILE A 174 -18.60 1.94 -0.90
C ILE A 174 -19.56 1.10 -1.76
N PRO A 175 -19.50 -0.26 -1.78
CA PRO A 175 -20.50 -1.08 -2.47
C PRO A 175 -21.91 -0.89 -1.92
N TRP A 176 -22.07 -0.69 -0.61
CA TRP A 176 -23.37 -0.44 -0.01
C TRP A 176 -23.97 0.88 -0.48
N ILE A 177 -23.18 1.96 -0.51
CA ILE A 177 -23.62 3.26 -1.07
C ILE A 177 -23.99 3.11 -2.55
N CYS A 178 -23.18 2.40 -3.35
CA CYS A 178 -23.48 2.11 -4.74
C CYS A 178 -24.81 1.38 -4.88
N PHE A 179 -25.06 0.36 -4.08
CA PHE A 179 -26.30 -0.41 -4.08
C PHE A 179 -27.51 0.48 -3.76
N VAL A 180 -27.42 1.34 -2.74
CA VAL A 180 -28.51 2.25 -2.36
C VAL A 180 -28.78 3.26 -3.47
N VAL A 181 -27.75 3.82 -4.10
CA VAL A 181 -27.88 4.77 -5.22
C VAL A 181 -28.55 4.09 -6.42
N ILE A 182 -28.09 2.91 -6.80
CA ILE A 182 -28.65 2.12 -7.92
C ILE A 182 -30.11 1.74 -7.62
N ALA A 183 -30.41 1.29 -6.41
CA ALA A 183 -31.77 0.91 -6.01
C ALA A 183 -32.74 2.10 -6.05
N ARG A 184 -32.31 3.29 -5.58
CA ARG A 184 -33.11 4.51 -5.67
C ARG A 184 -33.37 4.99 -7.09
N LEU A 185 -32.34 4.93 -7.94
CA LEU A 185 -32.46 5.32 -9.34
C LEU A 185 -33.30 4.34 -10.14
N SER A 186 -33.15 3.02 -9.91
CA SER A 186 -33.95 1.98 -10.58
C SER A 186 -35.44 2.05 -10.17
N GLY A 187 -35.75 2.35 -8.91
CA GLY A 187 -37.13 2.58 -8.45
C GLY A 187 -37.81 3.71 -9.18
N GLY A 188 -37.11 4.83 -9.43
CA GLY A 188 -37.62 5.95 -10.21
C GLY A 188 -37.88 5.61 -11.68
N LEU A 189 -36.99 4.81 -12.30
CA LEU A 189 -37.17 4.36 -13.68
C LEU A 189 -38.35 3.37 -13.83
N TYR A 190 -38.50 2.47 -12.88
CA TYR A 190 -39.62 1.51 -12.89
C TYR A 190 -40.96 2.20 -12.82
N THR A 191 -41.13 3.23 -12.01
CA THR A 191 -42.37 4.01 -11.91
C THR A 191 -42.66 4.78 -13.22
N GLU A 192 -41.63 5.38 -13.84
CA GLU A 192 -41.81 6.08 -15.13
C GLU A 192 -42.19 5.11 -16.27
N LEU A 193 -41.55 3.94 -16.34
CA LEU A 193 -41.86 2.91 -17.33
C LEU A 193 -43.29 2.34 -17.14
N LYS A 194 -43.70 2.12 -15.89
CA LYS A 194 -45.07 1.67 -15.58
C LYS A 194 -46.12 2.70 -16.01
N GLU A 195 -45.85 3.97 -15.80
CA GLU A 195 -46.75 5.06 -16.21
C GLU A 195 -46.80 5.19 -17.74
N MET A 196 -45.66 5.07 -18.44
CA MET A 196 -45.64 5.04 -19.91
C MET A 196 -46.44 3.86 -20.48
N ARG A 197 -46.26 2.66 -19.91
CA ARG A 197 -47.03 1.48 -20.29
C ARG A 197 -48.52 1.72 -20.09
N ARG A 198 -48.93 2.30 -18.95
CA ARG A 198 -50.35 2.61 -18.68
C ARG A 198 -50.91 3.64 -19.67
N ARG A 199 -50.11 4.64 -20.08
CA ARG A 199 -50.50 5.61 -21.11
C ARG A 199 -50.61 4.97 -22.48
N ALA A 200 -49.70 4.05 -22.86
CA ALA A 200 -49.76 3.31 -24.11
C ALA A 200 -50.98 2.39 -24.16
N ASP A 201 -51.25 1.68 -23.06
CA ASP A 201 -52.46 0.81 -22.96
C ASP A 201 -53.75 1.63 -23.04
N ALA A 202 -53.79 2.85 -22.47
CA ALA A 202 -54.93 3.77 -22.53
C ALA A 202 -55.12 4.35 -23.95
N LEU A 203 -54.04 4.57 -24.69
CA LEU A 203 -54.12 5.01 -26.10
C LEU A 203 -54.59 3.86 -27.00
N ALA A 204 -54.06 2.66 -26.80
CA ALA A 204 -54.49 1.48 -27.53
C ALA A 204 -55.99 1.12 -27.29
N ALA A 205 -56.51 1.41 -26.08
CA ALA A 205 -57.92 1.25 -25.77
C ALA A 205 -58.83 2.34 -26.34
N ARG A 206 -58.27 3.52 -26.65
CA ARG A 206 -59.01 4.67 -27.23
C ARG A 206 -59.06 4.66 -28.75
N GLU A 207 -58.08 4.07 -29.40
CA GLU A 207 -58.14 3.80 -30.84
C GLU A 207 -58.66 2.38 -31.03
N PRO A 208 -59.96 2.17 -31.37
CA PRO A 208 -60.39 0.91 -31.98
C PRO A 208 -59.51 0.77 -33.22
N ALA A 209 -58.75 -0.34 -33.28
CA ALA A 209 -57.78 -0.58 -34.34
C ALA A 209 -58.32 -0.09 -35.70
N PRO A 210 -57.73 0.93 -36.35
CA PRO A 210 -58.29 1.49 -37.57
C PRO A 210 -58.26 0.52 -38.75
N PHE A 211 -57.85 -0.72 -38.51
CA PHE A 211 -57.63 -1.76 -39.50
C PHE A 211 -58.40 -3.07 -39.23
N GLN A 212 -59.49 -3.05 -38.46
CA GLN A 212 -60.38 -4.20 -38.39
C GLN A 212 -61.14 -4.45 -39.72
N ASP A 213 -61.12 -3.48 -40.62
CA ASP A 213 -61.69 -3.62 -41.92
C ASP A 213 -60.58 -3.64 -42.98
N ALA A 214 -60.17 -4.84 -43.43
CA ALA A 214 -59.19 -5.01 -44.51
C ALA A 214 -59.52 -4.22 -45.77
N ARG A 215 -60.82 -3.89 -45.98
CA ARG A 215 -61.27 -3.02 -47.06
C ARG A 215 -60.90 -1.58 -46.87
N ALA A 216 -60.90 -1.05 -45.64
CA ALA A 216 -60.49 0.33 -45.34
C ALA A 216 -59.00 0.51 -45.52
N LEU A 217 -58.20 -0.51 -45.23
CA LEU A 217 -56.73 -0.54 -45.48
C LEU A 217 -56.45 -0.51 -47.00
N ASP A 218 -57.16 -1.33 -47.75
CA ASP A 218 -56.99 -1.45 -49.20
C ASP A 218 -57.40 -0.12 -49.91
N GLU A 219 -58.45 0.55 -49.44
CA GLU A 219 -58.89 1.85 -49.93
C GLU A 219 -57.87 2.98 -49.59
N SER A 220 -57.31 2.98 -48.40
CA SER A 220 -56.30 3.97 -47.99
C SER A 220 -54.96 3.77 -48.72
N LEU A 221 -54.55 2.52 -48.96
CA LEU A 221 -53.35 2.20 -49.74
C LEU A 221 -53.52 2.53 -51.23
N SER A 222 -54.71 2.34 -51.79
CA SER A 222 -55.01 2.74 -53.18
C SER A 222 -54.97 4.26 -53.36
N LYS A 223 -55.41 5.01 -52.40
CA LYS A 223 -55.35 6.51 -52.37
C LYS A 223 -53.92 7.03 -52.26
N LEU A 224 -53.01 6.26 -51.70
CA LEU A 224 -51.57 6.54 -51.58
C LEU A 224 -50.75 6.08 -52.79
N GLY A 225 -51.36 5.54 -53.82
CA GLY A 225 -50.70 5.18 -55.08
C GLY A 225 -49.95 3.83 -55.02
N PHE A 226 -50.16 3.00 -54.00
CA PHE A 226 -49.57 1.69 -53.95
C PHE A 226 -50.36 0.72 -54.83
N PRO A 227 -49.70 -0.10 -55.69
CA PRO A 227 -50.39 -1.08 -56.52
C PRO A 227 -51.07 -2.15 -55.64
N LYS A 228 -52.29 -2.53 -55.99
CA LYS A 228 -53.04 -3.61 -55.29
C LYS A 228 -52.17 -4.88 -55.21
N PRO A 229 -52.07 -5.51 -54.02
CA PRO A 229 -51.36 -6.77 -53.88
C PRO A 229 -51.98 -7.80 -54.82
N ASN A 230 -51.17 -8.45 -55.61
CA ASN A 230 -51.58 -9.46 -56.57
C ASN A 230 -52.17 -10.67 -55.83
N PRO A 231 -53.43 -11.06 -56.03
CA PRO A 231 -54.04 -12.13 -55.27
C PRO A 231 -53.45 -13.52 -55.54
N MET A 232 -52.48 -13.67 -56.47
CA MET A 232 -51.80 -14.92 -56.78
C MET A 232 -50.64 -15.32 -55.91
N LEU A 233 -50.29 -14.55 -54.85
CA LEU A 233 -49.19 -14.89 -53.93
C LEU A 233 -49.70 -15.33 -52.54
N ALA A 234 -50.97 -15.73 -52.40
CA ALA A 234 -51.55 -16.21 -51.15
C ALA A 234 -52.02 -17.69 -51.28
N GLU A 235 -51.14 -18.55 -51.82
CA GLU A 235 -51.21 -20.01 -51.67
C GLU A 235 -49.95 -20.54 -50.97
#